data_dfd64ea2e83add9022ef518e953fbdab
#
_entry.id   dfd64ea2e83add9022ef518e953fbdab
#
_cell.length_a   1.000
_cell.length_b   1.000
_cell.length_c   1.000
_cell.angle_alpha   90.00
_cell.angle_beta   90.00
_cell.angle_gamma   90.00
#
_symmetry.space_group_name_H-M   'P 1'
#
loop_
_entity.id
_entity.type
_entity.pdbx_description
1 polymer ?
#
loop_
_entity_poly.entity_id
_entity_poly.type
_entity_poly.pdbx_seq_one_letter_code
_entity_poly.pdbx_strand_id
1 'polypeptide(L)'
;IKHHAAKTLQTLLDAFRATPFKLCATATPAPNDWTELGNHAEFLGVRSRAEMLAEFFIHDGGDTQTWRLKGHARHLFWRWVASWGAMVRSPADLGHDASEYELPPLHVHQHTVELDHNDAHGLFAMEAQTLSERRDARRASLVERVRECARIVNADEQPWVVWCDLNAEGDALTAAIDGAVQISGADDPDVKERRLHDFAAGRIRVLVSKPSICGFGLNWQHASRMAFVGVTDSFESYYQAVRREWRFGQTKPVHVHVFASNLEGAVVANLKRKERDALAMAEAMAAETIQAVRSEIFGFTKDTNIYQPARAIAVPAFLSREAS
;
A
#
# COMPACT_ATOMS: atom_id res chain seq x y z
N ILE A 1 6.35 -7.61 8.20
CA ILE A 1 5.38 -8.73 8.17
C ILE A 1 4.87 -8.97 6.75
N LYS A 2 4.63 -7.95 5.94
CA LYS A 2 3.99 -8.05 4.62
C LYS A 2 4.75 -8.92 3.60
N HIS A 3 6.07 -9.01 3.68
CA HIS A 3 6.89 -9.83 2.79
C HIS A 3 7.24 -11.17 3.47
N HIS A 4 6.80 -12.32 2.89
CA HIS A 4 6.99 -13.64 3.50
C HIS A 4 8.46 -14.08 3.57
N ALA A 5 9.30 -13.66 2.62
CA ALA A 5 10.74 -13.95 2.60
C ALA A 5 11.57 -13.01 3.49
N ALA A 6 10.95 -12.04 4.18
CA ALA A 6 11.69 -11.09 4.99
C ALA A 6 12.14 -11.72 6.31
N LYS A 7 13.42 -11.60 6.64
CA LYS A 7 13.97 -12.01 7.94
C LYS A 7 13.16 -11.46 9.12
N THR A 8 12.65 -10.24 8.98
CA THR A 8 11.80 -9.59 9.98
C THR A 8 10.54 -10.40 10.31
N LEU A 9 9.85 -10.99 9.33
CA LEU A 9 8.68 -11.83 9.59
C LEU A 9 9.06 -13.04 10.43
N GLN A 10 10.12 -13.76 10.03
CA GLN A 10 10.58 -14.95 10.77
C GLN A 10 11.00 -14.61 12.20
N THR A 11 11.76 -13.52 12.38
CA THR A 11 12.13 -13.04 13.71
C THR A 11 10.91 -12.73 14.57
N LEU A 12 9.87 -12.10 14.01
CA LEU A 12 8.65 -11.79 14.75
C LEU A 12 7.82 -13.04 15.07
N LEU A 13 7.73 -13.99 14.14
CA LEU A 13 7.06 -15.28 14.37
C LEU A 13 7.70 -16.03 15.53
N ASP A 14 9.03 -16.08 15.58
CA ASP A 14 9.79 -16.78 16.63
C ASP A 14 9.70 -16.03 17.97
N ALA A 15 9.91 -14.72 17.97
CA ALA A 15 9.93 -13.90 19.19
C ALA A 15 8.55 -13.83 19.88
N PHE A 16 7.48 -13.80 19.10
CA PHE A 16 6.11 -13.62 19.62
C PHE A 16 5.26 -14.88 19.53
N ARG A 17 5.86 -16.05 19.35
CA ARG A 17 5.14 -17.34 19.22
C ARG A 17 4.20 -17.59 20.40
N ALA A 18 4.68 -17.37 21.62
CA ALA A 18 3.94 -17.61 22.85
C ALA A 18 3.10 -16.41 23.34
N THR A 19 3.10 -15.29 22.61
CA THR A 19 2.34 -14.10 22.99
C THR A 19 0.84 -14.35 22.76
N PRO A 20 0.00 -14.24 23.82
CA PRO A 20 -1.41 -14.60 23.72
C PRO A 20 -2.25 -13.61 22.92
N PHE A 21 -1.88 -12.33 22.94
CA PHE A 21 -2.60 -11.28 22.20
C PHE A 21 -1.66 -10.58 21.23
N LYS A 22 -2.05 -10.56 19.95
CA LYS A 22 -1.30 -9.93 18.88
C LYS A 22 -2.22 -9.07 18.03
N LEU A 23 -1.73 -7.94 17.54
CA LEU A 23 -2.45 -7.02 16.66
C LEU A 23 -1.58 -6.63 15.47
N CYS A 24 -2.16 -6.71 14.28
CA CYS A 24 -1.59 -6.13 13.05
C CYS A 24 -2.45 -4.95 12.62
N ALA A 25 -1.95 -3.72 12.80
CA ALA A 25 -2.64 -2.49 12.37
C ALA A 25 -1.93 -1.88 11.17
N THR A 26 -2.62 -1.78 10.02
CA THR A 26 -2.08 -1.20 8.78
C THR A 26 -3.19 -0.76 7.85
N ALA A 27 -2.97 0.32 7.12
CA ALA A 27 -3.87 0.77 6.05
C ALA A 27 -3.63 0.03 4.71
N THR A 28 -2.52 -0.70 4.58
CA THR A 28 -2.13 -1.45 3.38
C THR A 28 -1.75 -2.87 3.76
N PRO A 29 -2.71 -3.75 4.10
CA PRO A 29 -2.40 -5.09 4.62
C PRO A 29 -1.75 -5.99 3.57
N ALA A 30 -2.08 -5.83 2.30
CA ALA A 30 -1.55 -6.60 1.19
C ALA A 30 -1.23 -5.67 0.00
N PRO A 31 -0.13 -4.89 0.07
CA PRO A 31 0.16 -3.84 -0.90
C PRO A 31 0.61 -4.37 -2.27
N ASN A 32 1.08 -5.59 -2.36
CA ASN A 32 1.55 -6.17 -3.62
C ASN A 32 0.63 -7.25 -4.16
N ASP A 33 0.15 -8.13 -3.28
CA ASP A 33 -0.67 -9.28 -3.64
C ASP A 33 -1.48 -9.76 -2.43
N TRP A 34 -2.67 -10.27 -2.65
CA TRP A 34 -3.57 -10.76 -1.58
C TRP A 34 -3.01 -11.95 -0.79
N THR A 35 -2.04 -12.68 -1.35
CA THR A 35 -1.32 -13.75 -0.63
C THR A 35 -0.54 -13.24 0.58
N GLU A 36 -0.23 -11.93 0.64
CA GLU A 36 0.43 -11.30 1.79
C GLU A 36 -0.45 -11.32 3.06
N LEU A 37 -1.79 -11.44 2.92
CA LEU A 37 -2.71 -11.62 4.05
C LEU A 37 -2.40 -12.90 4.84
N GLY A 38 -1.86 -13.93 4.18
CA GLY A 38 -1.39 -15.15 4.84
C GLY A 38 -0.29 -14.90 5.87
N ASN A 39 0.57 -13.91 5.66
CA ASN A 39 1.62 -13.55 6.61
C ASN A 39 1.04 -12.95 7.89
N HIS A 40 -0.03 -12.16 7.76
CA HIS A 40 -0.77 -11.62 8.92
C HIS A 40 -1.50 -12.73 9.68
N ALA A 41 -2.19 -13.62 8.95
CA ALA A 41 -2.89 -14.76 9.55
C ALA A 41 -1.93 -15.68 10.32
N GLU A 42 -0.75 -15.96 9.75
CA GLU A 42 0.28 -16.78 10.39
C GLU A 42 0.85 -16.12 11.64
N PHE A 43 1.17 -14.82 11.58
CA PHE A 43 1.65 -14.07 12.74
C PHE A 43 0.62 -14.02 13.87
N LEU A 44 -0.65 -13.84 13.53
CA LEU A 44 -1.76 -13.83 14.51
C LEU A 44 -2.09 -15.22 15.07
N GLY A 45 -1.58 -16.28 14.45
CA GLY A 45 -1.84 -17.66 14.85
C GLY A 45 -3.21 -18.19 14.39
N VAL A 46 -3.78 -17.57 13.36
CA VAL A 46 -5.08 -17.98 12.79
C VAL A 46 -4.92 -19.21 11.90
N ARG A 47 -3.95 -19.13 10.96
CA ARG A 47 -3.66 -20.21 10.00
C ARG A 47 -2.30 -19.94 9.36
N SER A 48 -1.56 -20.97 8.98
CA SER A 48 -0.34 -20.82 8.22
C SER A 48 -0.60 -20.27 6.82
N ARG A 49 0.36 -19.53 6.27
CA ARG A 49 0.29 -19.02 4.89
C ARG A 49 0.13 -20.15 3.88
N ALA A 50 0.82 -21.28 4.09
CA ALA A 50 0.77 -22.43 3.19
C ALA A 50 -0.66 -23.05 3.13
N GLU A 51 -1.34 -23.19 4.26
CA GLU A 51 -2.72 -23.70 4.32
C GLU A 51 -3.70 -22.74 3.64
N MET A 52 -3.55 -21.42 3.85
CA MET A 52 -4.37 -20.42 3.16
C MET A 52 -4.20 -20.52 1.64
N LEU A 53 -2.96 -20.62 1.16
CA LEU A 53 -2.69 -20.75 -0.27
C LEU A 53 -3.29 -22.01 -0.86
N ALA A 54 -3.12 -23.14 -0.21
CA ALA A 54 -3.67 -24.43 -0.66
C ALA A 54 -5.22 -24.39 -0.78
N GLU A 55 -5.87 -23.74 0.16
CA GLU A 55 -7.34 -23.70 0.19
C GLU A 55 -7.89 -22.71 -0.85
N PHE A 56 -7.41 -21.50 -0.88
CA PHE A 56 -8.04 -20.42 -1.64
C PHE A 56 -7.37 -20.06 -2.96
N PHE A 57 -6.10 -20.42 -3.17
CA PHE A 57 -5.33 -20.02 -4.33
C PHE A 57 -4.94 -21.20 -5.22
N ILE A 58 -4.62 -20.88 -6.47
CA ILE A 58 -3.99 -21.79 -7.43
C ILE A 58 -2.80 -21.10 -8.07
N HIS A 59 -1.83 -21.88 -8.56
CA HIS A 59 -0.77 -21.35 -9.41
C HIS A 59 -1.35 -20.89 -10.76
N ASP A 60 -0.88 -19.77 -11.26
CA ASP A 60 -1.26 -19.30 -12.58
C ASP A 60 -0.51 -20.11 -13.64
N GLY A 61 -1.26 -20.72 -14.56
CA GLY A 61 -0.91 -21.86 -15.40
C GLY A 61 0.35 -21.77 -16.28
N GLY A 62 1.51 -21.54 -15.71
CA GLY A 62 2.83 -21.50 -16.35
C GLY A 62 3.91 -20.99 -15.44
N ASP A 63 3.57 -20.33 -14.34
CA ASP A 63 4.50 -19.80 -13.35
C ASP A 63 4.15 -20.31 -11.95
N THR A 64 5.04 -21.15 -11.39
CA THR A 64 4.86 -21.69 -10.04
C THR A 64 5.08 -20.66 -8.93
N GLN A 65 5.51 -19.45 -9.26
CA GLN A 65 5.72 -18.36 -8.29
C GLN A 65 4.51 -17.43 -8.19
N THR A 66 3.64 -17.42 -9.21
CA THR A 66 2.48 -16.54 -9.26
C THR A 66 1.22 -17.25 -8.78
N TRP A 67 0.57 -16.70 -7.76
CA TRP A 67 -0.65 -17.23 -7.17
C TRP A 67 -1.86 -16.40 -7.59
N ARG A 68 -2.95 -17.07 -7.92
CA ARG A 68 -4.24 -16.45 -8.24
C ARG A 68 -5.34 -17.01 -7.36
N LEU A 69 -6.16 -16.11 -6.81
CA LEU A 69 -7.34 -16.49 -6.04
C LEU A 69 -8.32 -17.27 -6.92
N LYS A 70 -8.76 -18.45 -6.46
CA LYS A 70 -9.78 -19.27 -7.14
C LYS A 70 -11.08 -18.49 -7.25
N GLY A 71 -11.67 -18.39 -8.46
CA GLY A 71 -12.87 -17.59 -8.69
C GLY A 71 -14.06 -17.99 -7.79
N HIS A 72 -14.29 -19.30 -7.65
CA HIS A 72 -15.34 -19.84 -6.78
C HIS A 72 -15.06 -19.69 -5.28
N ALA A 73 -13.80 -19.49 -4.89
CA ALA A 73 -13.40 -19.32 -3.48
C ALA A 73 -13.39 -17.86 -3.03
N ARG A 74 -13.60 -16.89 -3.95
CA ARG A 74 -13.43 -15.46 -3.66
C ARG A 74 -14.28 -14.99 -2.47
N HIS A 75 -15.55 -15.31 -2.44
CA HIS A 75 -16.43 -14.94 -1.33
C HIS A 75 -16.02 -15.63 -0.02
N LEU A 76 -15.70 -16.93 -0.09
CA LEU A 76 -15.25 -17.70 1.08
C LEU A 76 -13.93 -17.17 1.65
N PHE A 77 -13.03 -16.73 0.79
CA PHE A 77 -11.77 -16.11 1.19
C PHE A 77 -12.00 -14.81 1.97
N TRP A 78 -12.80 -13.88 1.44
CA TRP A 78 -13.06 -12.62 2.13
C TRP A 78 -13.84 -12.80 3.42
N ARG A 79 -14.78 -13.72 3.44
CA ARG A 79 -15.49 -14.10 4.66
C ARG A 79 -14.56 -14.70 5.72
N TRP A 80 -13.61 -15.54 5.29
CA TRP A 80 -12.56 -16.05 6.18
C TRP A 80 -11.67 -14.92 6.70
N VAL A 81 -11.23 -13.99 5.86
CA VAL A 81 -10.43 -12.84 6.30
C VAL A 81 -11.21 -11.99 7.29
N ALA A 82 -12.50 -11.72 7.05
CA ALA A 82 -13.36 -10.95 7.96
C ALA A 82 -13.62 -11.65 9.31
N SER A 83 -13.38 -12.96 9.43
CA SER A 83 -13.51 -13.67 10.72
C SER A 83 -12.39 -13.37 11.71
N TRP A 84 -11.28 -12.79 11.28
CA TRP A 84 -10.13 -12.45 12.12
C TRP A 84 -9.53 -11.05 11.85
N GLY A 85 -9.96 -10.40 10.81
CA GLY A 85 -9.52 -9.05 10.40
C GLY A 85 -10.72 -8.16 10.10
N ALA A 86 -10.59 -6.87 10.38
CA ALA A 86 -11.58 -5.87 10.05
C ALA A 86 -10.99 -4.79 9.18
N MET A 87 -11.74 -4.29 8.20
CA MET A 87 -11.39 -3.13 7.40
C MET A 87 -12.53 -2.12 7.40
N VAL A 88 -12.22 -0.91 7.85
CA VAL A 88 -13.15 0.22 7.88
C VAL A 88 -12.48 1.37 7.15
N ARG A 89 -13.10 1.88 6.09
CA ARG A 89 -12.60 2.99 5.28
C ARG A 89 -13.11 4.33 5.80
N SER A 90 -14.34 4.32 6.28
CA SER A 90 -15.01 5.48 6.86
C SER A 90 -16.11 5.03 7.84
N PRO A 91 -16.64 5.92 8.68
CA PRO A 91 -17.78 5.61 9.55
C PRO A 91 -19.00 5.08 8.81
N ALA A 92 -19.18 5.42 7.53
CA ALA A 92 -20.27 4.93 6.71
C ALA A 92 -20.25 3.40 6.53
N ASP A 93 -19.07 2.78 6.52
CA ASP A 93 -18.93 1.32 6.48
C ASP A 93 -19.57 0.64 7.70
N LEU A 94 -19.71 1.36 8.82
CA LEU A 94 -20.37 0.90 10.04
C LEU A 94 -21.80 1.44 10.20
N GLY A 95 -22.32 2.16 9.20
CA GLY A 95 -23.68 2.72 9.21
C GLY A 95 -23.80 4.04 9.97
N HIS A 96 -22.69 4.73 10.25
CA HIS A 96 -22.68 6.04 10.88
C HIS A 96 -22.54 7.17 9.85
N ASP A 97 -22.87 8.39 10.22
CA ASP A 97 -22.62 9.57 9.40
C ASP A 97 -21.11 9.75 9.18
N ALA A 98 -20.74 9.92 7.94
CA ALA A 98 -19.34 10.08 7.50
C ALA A 98 -19.06 11.45 6.89
N SER A 99 -20.01 12.38 6.92
CA SER A 99 -19.88 13.69 6.24
C SER A 99 -18.62 14.48 6.66
N GLU A 100 -18.26 14.42 7.94
CA GLU A 100 -17.03 15.05 8.46
C GLU A 100 -15.73 14.34 8.06
N TYR A 101 -15.84 13.12 7.54
CA TYR A 101 -14.69 12.27 7.16
C TYR A 101 -14.48 12.21 5.65
N GLU A 102 -15.32 12.88 4.87
CA GLU A 102 -15.15 12.95 3.44
C GLU A 102 -13.87 13.69 3.09
N LEU A 103 -13.06 13.06 2.27
CA LEU A 103 -11.82 13.67 1.79
C LEU A 103 -12.10 14.50 0.55
N PRO A 104 -11.41 15.64 0.39
CA PRO A 104 -11.51 16.42 -0.83
C PRO A 104 -11.02 15.62 -2.04
N PRO A 105 -11.33 16.06 -3.28
CA PRO A 105 -10.89 15.39 -4.50
C PRO A 105 -9.37 15.19 -4.54
N LEU A 106 -8.96 14.02 -5.03
CA LEU A 106 -7.57 13.70 -5.34
C LEU A 106 -7.36 13.73 -6.86
N HIS A 107 -6.50 14.61 -7.34
CA HIS A 107 -6.17 14.76 -8.74
C HIS A 107 -4.77 14.24 -9.02
N VAL A 108 -4.65 13.25 -9.90
CA VAL A 108 -3.36 12.69 -10.29
C VAL A 108 -3.01 13.16 -11.71
N HIS A 109 -1.92 13.92 -11.81
CA HIS A 109 -1.38 14.48 -13.05
C HIS A 109 -0.15 13.66 -13.47
N GLN A 110 -0.17 13.10 -14.67
CA GLN A 110 0.97 12.38 -15.23
C GLN A 110 1.74 13.28 -16.18
N HIS A 111 3.06 13.36 -15.98
CA HIS A 111 4.00 14.07 -16.82
C HIS A 111 4.97 13.07 -17.41
N THR A 112 4.89 12.84 -18.70
CA THR A 112 5.81 11.96 -19.41
C THR A 112 6.90 12.83 -20.05
N VAL A 113 8.15 12.55 -19.67
CA VAL A 113 9.31 13.18 -20.33
C VAL A 113 9.84 12.25 -21.40
N GLU A 114 10.09 12.80 -22.57
CA GLU A 114 10.69 12.08 -23.68
C GLU A 114 12.21 12.11 -23.55
N LEU A 115 12.85 10.96 -23.70
CA LEU A 115 14.30 10.87 -23.84
C LEU A 115 14.62 10.86 -25.33
N ASP A 116 15.52 11.75 -25.76
CA ASP A 116 16.03 11.76 -27.11
C ASP A 116 16.75 10.45 -27.40
N HIS A 117 16.43 9.83 -28.54
CA HIS A 117 16.85 8.47 -28.93
C HIS A 117 18.37 8.27 -29.11
N ASN A 118 19.19 9.32 -28.95
CA ASN A 118 20.62 9.23 -29.21
C ASN A 118 21.44 8.65 -28.05
N ASP A 119 20.89 8.54 -26.83
CA ASP A 119 21.62 8.08 -25.64
C ASP A 119 21.17 6.70 -25.12
N ALA A 120 20.12 6.09 -25.68
CA ALA A 120 19.65 4.77 -25.27
C ALA A 120 20.28 3.69 -26.18
N HIS A 121 20.87 2.68 -25.56
CA HIS A 121 21.43 1.50 -26.22
C HIS A 121 20.41 0.78 -27.12
N GLY A 122 20.35 1.11 -28.40
CA GLY A 122 19.63 0.34 -29.39
C GLY A 122 18.66 1.13 -30.28
N LEU A 123 18.41 0.59 -31.47
CA LEU A 123 17.58 1.18 -32.53
C LEU A 123 16.09 1.37 -32.18
N PHE A 124 15.64 0.85 -31.02
CA PHE A 124 14.27 1.00 -30.53
C PHE A 124 14.31 1.15 -29.02
N ALA A 125 13.71 2.20 -28.48
CA ALA A 125 13.47 2.38 -27.05
C ALA A 125 12.46 1.30 -26.58
N MET A 126 12.94 0.21 -26.00
CA MET A 126 12.08 -0.81 -25.37
C MET A 126 11.75 -0.38 -23.95
N GLU A 127 10.49 -0.56 -23.58
CA GLU A 127 10.02 -0.33 -22.21
C GLU A 127 10.80 -1.20 -21.20
N ALA A 128 11.30 -0.59 -20.12
CA ALA A 128 12.14 -1.27 -19.13
C ALA A 128 11.35 -2.36 -18.38
N GLN A 129 11.72 -3.60 -18.56
CA GLN A 129 11.04 -4.79 -18.03
C GLN A 129 11.61 -5.20 -16.66
N THR A 130 12.93 -5.18 -16.52
CA THR A 130 13.61 -5.60 -15.30
C THR A 130 13.81 -4.44 -14.31
N LEU A 131 14.02 -4.75 -13.03
CA LEU A 131 14.33 -3.75 -11.99
C LEU A 131 15.63 -2.99 -12.29
N SER A 132 16.62 -3.62 -12.93
CA SER A 132 17.86 -2.97 -13.33
C SER A 132 17.61 -1.97 -14.45
N GLU A 133 16.95 -2.38 -15.51
CA GLU A 133 16.59 -1.52 -16.65
C GLU A 133 15.76 -0.31 -16.21
N ARG A 134 14.83 -0.50 -15.28
CA ARG A 134 14.03 0.60 -14.70
C ARG A 134 14.89 1.59 -13.94
N ARG A 135 15.92 1.13 -13.20
CA ARG A 135 16.88 2.02 -12.53
C ARG A 135 17.73 2.80 -13.51
N ASP A 136 18.15 2.16 -14.59
CA ASP A 136 18.98 2.79 -15.62
C ASP A 136 18.16 3.80 -16.43
N ALA A 137 16.93 3.49 -16.81
CA ALA A 137 15.98 4.42 -17.42
C ALA A 137 15.72 5.64 -16.52
N ARG A 138 15.59 5.41 -15.21
CA ARG A 138 15.39 6.47 -14.22
C ARG A 138 16.62 7.37 -14.07
N ARG A 139 17.82 6.82 -14.16
CA ARG A 139 19.06 7.62 -14.18
C ARG A 139 19.20 8.43 -15.45
N ALA A 140 18.89 7.82 -16.60
CA ALA A 140 18.99 8.48 -17.89
C ALA A 140 18.01 9.67 -18.02
N SER A 141 16.79 9.55 -17.44
CA SER A 141 15.75 10.57 -17.50
C SER A 141 15.80 11.61 -16.35
N LEU A 142 16.80 11.54 -15.48
CA LEU A 142 16.85 12.35 -14.27
C LEU A 142 16.78 13.87 -14.56
N VAL A 143 17.58 14.33 -15.48
CA VAL A 143 17.69 15.78 -15.80
C VAL A 143 16.36 16.33 -16.31
N GLU A 144 15.71 15.63 -17.23
CA GLU A 144 14.44 16.02 -17.86
C GLU A 144 13.33 16.03 -16.83
N ARG A 145 13.23 14.99 -15.98
CA ARG A 145 12.21 14.88 -14.92
C ARG A 145 12.38 15.98 -13.88
N VAL A 146 13.62 16.24 -13.46
CA VAL A 146 13.92 17.32 -12.50
C VAL A 146 13.58 18.68 -13.09
N ARG A 147 13.97 18.95 -14.34
CA ARG A 147 13.67 20.22 -15.03
C ARG A 147 12.17 20.46 -15.13
N GLU A 148 11.39 19.47 -15.55
CA GLU A 148 9.93 19.61 -15.68
C GLU A 148 9.25 19.74 -14.32
N CYS A 149 9.69 19.01 -13.30
CA CYS A 149 9.22 19.19 -11.94
C CYS A 149 9.51 20.59 -11.40
N ALA A 150 10.75 21.05 -11.51
CA ALA A 150 11.15 22.38 -11.04
C ALA A 150 10.36 23.49 -11.74
N ARG A 151 10.11 23.37 -13.05
CA ARG A 151 9.31 24.33 -13.80
C ARG A 151 7.89 24.48 -13.23
N ILE A 152 7.25 23.37 -12.85
CA ILE A 152 5.90 23.37 -12.28
C ILE A 152 5.91 23.89 -10.85
N VAL A 153 6.84 23.43 -10.02
CA VAL A 153 6.91 23.80 -8.60
C VAL A 153 7.31 25.26 -8.40
N ASN A 154 8.21 25.78 -9.24
CA ASN A 154 8.62 27.20 -9.18
C ASN A 154 7.54 28.16 -9.70
N ALA A 155 6.59 27.67 -10.49
CA ALA A 155 5.46 28.46 -10.95
C ALA A 155 4.31 28.55 -9.94
N ASP A 156 4.38 27.81 -8.83
CA ASP A 156 3.34 27.74 -7.79
C ASP A 156 3.92 28.11 -6.42
N GLU A 157 3.30 29.04 -5.73
CA GLU A 157 3.74 29.49 -4.42
C GLU A 157 3.19 28.66 -3.25
N GLN A 158 2.35 27.67 -3.53
CA GLN A 158 1.79 26.79 -2.51
C GLN A 158 2.87 25.90 -1.87
N PRO A 159 2.64 25.35 -0.67
CA PRO A 159 3.50 24.33 -0.08
C PRO A 159 3.52 23.05 -0.92
N TRP A 160 4.71 22.51 -1.18
CA TRP A 160 4.93 21.29 -1.94
C TRP A 160 5.74 20.24 -1.17
N VAL A 161 5.36 18.98 -1.33
CA VAL A 161 6.23 17.85 -1.00
C VAL A 161 6.70 17.21 -2.29
N VAL A 162 8.02 17.13 -2.47
CA VAL A 162 8.63 16.53 -3.65
C VAL A 162 9.34 15.24 -3.27
N TRP A 163 8.81 14.12 -3.76
CA TRP A 163 9.31 12.79 -3.48
C TRP A 163 10.32 12.35 -4.52
N CYS A 164 11.48 11.88 -4.07
CA CYS A 164 12.51 11.28 -4.90
C CYS A 164 12.81 9.84 -4.44
N ASP A 165 13.47 9.04 -5.27
CA ASP A 165 13.95 7.70 -4.94
C ASP A 165 15.48 7.65 -4.85
N LEU A 166 16.17 8.27 -5.81
CA LEU A 166 17.63 8.34 -5.84
C LEU A 166 18.13 9.57 -5.05
N ASN A 167 19.34 9.47 -4.45
CA ASN A 167 19.96 10.61 -3.81
C ASN A 167 20.23 11.73 -4.83
N ALA A 168 20.74 11.36 -6.01
CA ALA A 168 20.98 12.30 -7.09
C ALA A 168 19.72 13.08 -7.54
N GLU A 169 18.53 12.46 -7.48
CA GLU A 169 17.27 13.17 -7.73
C GLU A 169 17.00 14.20 -6.64
N GLY A 170 17.17 13.85 -5.36
CA GLY A 170 16.99 14.75 -4.24
C GLY A 170 17.92 15.96 -4.30
N ASP A 171 19.19 15.73 -4.60
CA ASP A 171 20.21 16.79 -4.72
C ASP A 171 19.90 17.72 -5.91
N ALA A 172 19.56 17.15 -7.07
CA ALA A 172 19.23 17.92 -8.27
C ALA A 172 17.92 18.73 -8.10
N LEU A 173 16.90 18.15 -7.47
CA LEU A 173 15.63 18.85 -7.18
C LEU A 173 15.84 20.01 -6.22
N THR A 174 16.64 19.78 -5.16
CA THR A 174 16.95 20.84 -4.19
C THR A 174 17.73 22.01 -4.82
N ALA A 175 18.58 21.71 -5.79
CA ALA A 175 19.31 22.74 -6.53
C ALA A 175 18.46 23.48 -7.57
N ALA A 176 17.44 22.82 -8.16
CA ALA A 176 16.64 23.36 -9.24
C ALA A 176 15.36 24.08 -8.77
N ILE A 177 14.89 23.81 -7.54
CA ILE A 177 13.67 24.37 -7.00
C ILE A 177 14.00 25.48 -6.00
N ASP A 178 13.44 26.66 -6.22
CA ASP A 178 13.69 27.86 -5.39
C ASP A 178 13.23 27.65 -3.95
N GLY A 179 14.15 27.79 -2.99
CA GLY A 179 13.89 27.66 -1.57
C GLY A 179 13.55 26.24 -1.10
N ALA A 180 13.85 25.22 -1.92
CA ALA A 180 13.66 23.85 -1.52
C ALA A 180 14.62 23.43 -0.40
N VAL A 181 14.11 22.65 0.56
CA VAL A 181 14.88 22.07 1.65
C VAL A 181 14.79 20.55 1.57
N GLN A 182 15.95 19.89 1.53
CA GLN A 182 16.01 18.43 1.48
C GLN A 182 16.08 17.84 2.88
N ILE A 183 15.42 16.69 3.08
CA ILE A 183 15.66 15.78 4.20
C ILE A 183 16.17 14.46 3.64
N SER A 184 17.43 14.15 3.93
CA SER A 184 18.14 12.95 3.47
C SER A 184 18.34 11.92 4.60
N GLY A 185 18.67 10.67 4.23
CA GLY A 185 19.01 9.64 5.21
C GLY A 185 20.25 9.96 6.03
N ALA A 186 21.20 10.72 5.46
CA ALA A 186 22.47 11.08 6.08
C ALA A 186 22.40 12.28 7.03
N ASP A 187 21.28 13.04 7.02
CA ASP A 187 21.13 14.19 7.93
C ASP A 187 21.09 13.71 9.40
N ASP A 188 21.59 14.56 10.28
CA ASP A 188 21.46 14.38 11.73
C ASP A 188 19.99 14.32 12.16
N PRO A 189 19.61 13.49 13.16
CA PRO A 189 18.25 13.38 13.65
C PRO A 189 17.63 14.73 14.08
N ASP A 190 18.36 15.59 14.76
CA ASP A 190 17.88 16.89 15.22
C ASP A 190 17.63 17.83 14.05
N VAL A 191 18.44 17.75 12.99
CA VAL A 191 18.25 18.51 11.75
C VAL A 191 16.99 18.04 11.03
N LYS A 192 16.77 16.73 10.95
CA LYS A 192 15.55 16.14 10.36
C LYS A 192 14.31 16.62 11.09
N GLU A 193 14.31 16.48 12.42
CA GLU A 193 13.18 16.91 13.26
C GLU A 193 12.86 18.38 13.07
N ARG A 194 13.86 19.25 13.13
CA ARG A 194 13.68 20.68 12.91
C ARG A 194 13.08 20.99 11.55
N ARG A 195 13.62 20.41 10.45
CA ARG A 195 13.11 20.64 9.09
C ARG A 195 11.68 20.13 8.93
N LEU A 196 11.33 18.99 9.56
CA LEU A 196 9.96 18.47 9.56
C LEU A 196 8.99 19.41 10.27
N HIS A 197 9.38 19.96 11.42
CA HIS A 197 8.61 20.97 12.14
C HIS A 197 8.51 22.28 11.35
N ASP A 198 9.57 22.71 10.70
CA ASP A 198 9.58 23.92 9.88
C ASP A 198 8.64 23.79 8.68
N PHE A 199 8.60 22.63 8.02
CA PHE A 199 7.65 22.36 6.95
C PHE A 199 6.21 22.30 7.48
N ALA A 200 5.97 21.58 8.56
CA ALA A 200 4.63 21.48 9.16
C ALA A 200 4.09 22.83 9.64
N ALA A 201 4.97 23.76 10.05
CA ALA A 201 4.64 25.12 10.46
C ALA A 201 4.57 26.12 9.27
N GLY A 202 4.76 25.67 8.04
CA GLY A 202 4.73 26.51 6.84
C GLY A 202 5.95 27.43 6.66
N ARG A 203 7.04 27.21 7.40
CA ARG A 203 8.30 27.99 7.26
C ARG A 203 9.15 27.51 6.07
N ILE A 204 8.96 26.30 5.63
CA ILE A 204 9.55 25.74 4.41
C ILE A 204 8.42 25.57 3.40
N ARG A 205 8.58 26.15 2.20
CA ARG A 205 7.61 26.03 1.12
C ARG A 205 7.71 24.68 0.41
N VAL A 206 8.92 24.23 0.10
CA VAL A 206 9.16 23.00 -0.65
C VAL A 206 10.05 22.07 0.15
N LEU A 207 9.51 20.87 0.45
CA LEU A 207 10.24 19.81 1.11
C LEU A 207 10.58 18.72 0.11
N VAL A 208 11.87 18.42 -0.05
CA VAL A 208 12.35 17.30 -0.88
C VAL A 208 12.79 16.15 0.00
N SER A 209 12.24 14.97 -0.20
CA SER A 209 12.64 13.76 0.57
C SER A 209 12.27 12.46 -0.13
N LYS A 210 12.64 11.35 0.48
CA LYS A 210 12.23 10.01 0.04
C LYS A 210 11.02 9.52 0.84
N PRO A 211 10.07 8.79 0.23
CA PRO A 211 8.98 8.15 0.96
C PRO A 211 9.47 7.23 2.09
N SER A 212 10.63 6.60 1.94
CA SER A 212 11.24 5.76 2.98
C SER A 212 11.71 6.54 4.21
N ILE A 213 11.93 7.84 4.10
CA ILE A 213 12.40 8.72 5.20
C ILE A 213 11.21 9.43 5.83
N CYS A 214 10.39 10.11 5.04
CA CYS A 214 9.31 10.97 5.52
C CYS A 214 7.89 10.44 5.18
N GLY A 215 7.78 9.28 4.55
CA GLY A 215 6.50 8.70 4.13
C GLY A 215 5.66 8.10 5.26
N PHE A 216 6.12 8.08 6.52
CA PHE A 216 5.43 7.48 7.65
C PHE A 216 5.28 8.43 8.83
N GLY A 217 4.11 8.36 9.52
CA GLY A 217 3.90 9.01 10.82
C GLY A 217 3.67 10.52 10.82
N LEU A 218 3.77 11.21 9.69
CA LEU A 218 3.69 12.69 9.61
C LEU A 218 2.32 13.17 9.09
N ASN A 219 1.95 14.40 9.44
CA ASN A 219 0.69 15.05 9.09
C ASN A 219 0.96 16.39 8.43
N TRP A 220 0.59 16.53 7.15
CA TRP A 220 0.87 17.71 6.36
C TRP A 220 -0.36 18.25 5.60
N GLN A 221 -1.52 18.30 6.28
CA GLN A 221 -2.76 18.80 5.69
C GLN A 221 -2.72 20.29 5.30
N HIS A 222 -1.72 21.04 5.75
CA HIS A 222 -1.50 22.41 5.30
C HIS A 222 -1.05 22.49 3.84
N ALA A 223 -0.37 21.43 3.35
CA ALA A 223 0.01 21.25 1.96
C ALA A 223 -1.06 20.44 1.19
N SER A 224 -1.15 20.68 -0.11
CA SER A 224 -2.08 19.99 -1.02
C SER A 224 -1.46 19.76 -2.41
N ARG A 225 -0.16 19.87 -2.51
CA ARG A 225 0.62 19.75 -3.74
C ARG A 225 1.79 18.80 -3.51
N MET A 226 1.85 17.72 -4.25
CA MET A 226 3.00 16.82 -4.20
C MET A 226 3.47 16.39 -5.58
N ALA A 227 4.75 16.11 -5.68
CA ALA A 227 5.39 15.58 -6.87
C ALA A 227 6.14 14.29 -6.57
N PHE A 228 6.05 13.32 -7.45
CA PHE A 228 6.88 12.11 -7.46
C PHE A 228 7.79 12.16 -8.68
N VAL A 229 9.08 12.41 -8.47
CA VAL A 229 10.08 12.50 -9.54
C VAL A 229 10.80 11.16 -9.74
N GLY A 230 10.85 10.34 -8.70
CA GLY A 230 11.29 8.95 -8.76
C GLY A 230 10.20 8.05 -8.23
N VAL A 231 9.45 7.40 -9.11
CA VAL A 231 8.39 6.47 -8.71
C VAL A 231 8.95 5.06 -8.67
N THR A 232 8.75 4.38 -7.53
CA THR A 232 9.10 2.96 -7.39
C THR A 232 7.88 2.07 -7.62
N ASP A 233 8.11 0.76 -7.85
CA ASP A 233 7.04 -0.24 -7.92
C ASP A 233 6.31 -0.48 -6.58
N SER A 234 6.72 0.22 -5.51
CA SER A 234 6.12 0.09 -4.19
C SER A 234 4.85 0.93 -4.07
N PHE A 235 3.71 0.30 -4.29
CA PHE A 235 2.40 0.93 -4.04
C PHE A 235 2.25 1.40 -2.59
N GLU A 236 2.78 0.65 -1.63
CA GLU A 236 2.75 1.03 -0.22
C GLU A 236 3.44 2.37 0.02
N SER A 237 4.65 2.54 -0.51
CA SER A 237 5.42 3.79 -0.35
C SER A 237 4.68 4.97 -0.99
N TYR A 238 4.14 4.77 -2.19
CA TYR A 238 3.32 5.77 -2.88
C TYR A 238 2.06 6.14 -2.08
N TYR A 239 1.28 5.14 -1.68
CA TYR A 239 0.06 5.34 -0.91
C TYR A 239 0.32 6.06 0.42
N GLN A 240 1.32 5.61 1.18
CA GLN A 240 1.68 6.22 2.46
C GLN A 240 2.16 7.67 2.29
N ALA A 241 2.89 7.98 1.23
CA ALA A 241 3.33 9.33 0.91
C ALA A 241 2.15 10.25 0.55
N VAL A 242 1.21 9.78 -0.28
CA VAL A 242 -0.01 10.53 -0.62
C VAL A 242 -0.83 10.82 0.64
N ARG A 243 -0.91 9.87 1.57
CA ARG A 243 -1.63 10.02 2.82
C ARG A 243 -0.99 10.96 3.84
N ARG A 244 0.13 11.62 3.52
CA ARG A 244 0.66 12.72 4.35
C ARG A 244 -0.18 13.99 4.21
N GLU A 245 -0.69 14.25 3.01
CA GLU A 245 -1.52 15.41 2.69
C GLU A 245 -3.00 15.04 2.54
N TRP A 246 -3.32 13.95 1.83
CA TRP A 246 -4.69 13.51 1.55
C TRP A 246 -5.22 12.62 2.68
N ARG A 247 -5.67 13.24 3.74
CA ARG A 247 -6.12 12.57 4.97
C ARG A 247 -7.18 13.39 5.70
N PHE A 248 -7.77 12.82 6.73
CA PHE A 248 -8.73 13.52 7.60
C PHE A 248 -8.19 14.89 8.06
N GLY A 249 -9.02 15.92 7.93
CA GLY A 249 -8.65 17.31 8.19
C GLY A 249 -8.09 18.08 6.98
N GLN A 250 -7.91 17.44 5.82
CA GLN A 250 -7.62 18.14 4.58
C GLN A 250 -8.90 18.78 4.02
N THR A 251 -8.83 20.07 3.69
CA THR A 251 -9.98 20.84 3.17
C THR A 251 -9.81 21.26 1.71
N LYS A 252 -8.59 21.12 1.15
CA LYS A 252 -8.28 21.51 -0.22
C LYS A 252 -8.17 20.28 -1.13
N PRO A 253 -8.57 20.36 -2.41
CA PRO A 253 -8.24 19.33 -3.38
C PRO A 253 -6.72 19.07 -3.40
N VAL A 254 -6.33 17.79 -3.35
CA VAL A 254 -4.93 17.39 -3.37
C VAL A 254 -4.51 17.06 -4.79
N HIS A 255 -3.39 17.62 -5.23
CA HIS A 255 -2.83 17.40 -6.56
C HIS A 255 -1.52 16.64 -6.46
N VAL A 256 -1.49 15.47 -7.08
CA VAL A 256 -0.33 14.59 -7.15
C VAL A 256 0.23 14.62 -8.56
N HIS A 257 1.46 15.06 -8.72
CA HIS A 257 2.17 15.12 -10.00
C HIS A 257 3.18 13.97 -10.07
N VAL A 258 3.05 13.11 -11.06
CA VAL A 258 3.94 11.96 -11.26
C VAL A 258 4.76 12.20 -12.52
N PHE A 259 6.08 12.28 -12.36
CA PHE A 259 7.04 12.48 -13.45
C PHE A 259 7.72 11.15 -13.78
N ALA A 260 7.50 10.66 -14.99
CA ALA A 260 8.09 9.43 -15.48
C ALA A 260 8.59 9.63 -16.91
N SER A 261 9.61 8.88 -17.31
CA SER A 261 10.01 8.82 -18.72
C SER A 261 9.10 7.88 -19.50
N ASN A 262 9.14 8.01 -20.81
CA ASN A 262 8.47 7.07 -21.73
C ASN A 262 8.92 5.61 -21.54
N LEU A 263 10.11 5.38 -20.99
CA LEU A 263 10.64 4.04 -20.66
C LEU A 263 10.12 3.46 -19.34
N GLU A 264 9.45 4.27 -18.51
CA GLU A 264 8.93 3.88 -17.19
C GLU A 264 7.41 3.61 -17.18
N GLY A 265 6.77 3.47 -18.34
CA GLY A 265 5.33 3.24 -18.46
C GLY A 265 4.83 2.03 -17.67
N ALA A 266 5.63 0.94 -17.63
CA ALA A 266 5.33 -0.26 -16.86
C ALA A 266 5.22 0.02 -15.34
N VAL A 267 6.00 0.92 -14.77
CA VAL A 267 5.94 1.28 -13.35
C VAL A 267 4.61 1.96 -13.03
N VAL A 268 4.21 2.92 -13.84
CA VAL A 268 2.95 3.65 -13.66
C VAL A 268 1.74 2.71 -13.85
N ALA A 269 1.78 1.84 -14.86
CA ALA A 269 0.74 0.83 -15.07
C ALA A 269 0.63 -0.14 -13.90
N ASN A 270 1.76 -0.58 -13.34
CA ASN A 270 1.80 -1.47 -12.18
C ASN A 270 1.23 -0.79 -10.91
N LEU A 271 1.53 0.47 -10.67
CA LEU A 271 0.93 1.23 -9.55
C LEU A 271 -0.59 1.32 -9.69
N LYS A 272 -1.10 1.66 -10.88
CA LYS A 272 -2.55 1.71 -11.15
C LYS A 272 -3.22 0.35 -10.96
N ARG A 273 -2.56 -0.74 -11.34
CA ARG A 273 -3.06 -2.09 -11.10
C ARG A 273 -3.16 -2.37 -9.60
N LYS A 274 -2.08 -2.13 -8.84
CA LYS A 274 -2.04 -2.35 -7.39
C LYS A 274 -3.06 -1.48 -6.64
N GLU A 275 -3.28 -0.26 -7.09
CA GLU A 275 -4.31 0.63 -6.54
C GLU A 275 -5.71 0.03 -6.71
N ARG A 276 -6.04 -0.46 -7.92
CA ARG A 276 -7.32 -1.14 -8.17
C ARG A 276 -7.49 -2.39 -7.32
N ASP A 277 -6.44 -3.19 -7.17
CA ASP A 277 -6.46 -4.41 -6.36
C ASP A 277 -6.65 -4.08 -4.87
N ALA A 278 -6.03 -3.02 -4.37
CA ALA A 278 -6.20 -2.53 -3.00
C ALA A 278 -7.62 -1.99 -2.74
N LEU A 279 -8.20 -1.26 -3.70
CA LEU A 279 -9.59 -0.79 -3.62
C LEU A 279 -10.57 -1.96 -3.62
N ALA A 280 -10.39 -2.92 -4.52
CA ALA A 280 -11.24 -4.12 -4.59
C ALA A 280 -11.17 -4.97 -3.31
N MET A 281 -9.98 -5.05 -2.68
CA MET A 281 -9.81 -5.68 -1.38
C MET A 281 -10.56 -4.91 -0.29
N ALA A 282 -10.40 -3.59 -0.25
CA ALA A 282 -11.03 -2.75 0.75
C ALA A 282 -12.56 -2.84 0.69
N GLU A 283 -13.14 -2.83 -0.51
CA GLU A 283 -14.58 -2.98 -0.73
C GLU A 283 -15.07 -4.35 -0.28
N ALA A 284 -14.40 -5.42 -0.68
CA ALA A 284 -14.79 -6.78 -0.33
C ALA A 284 -14.71 -7.01 1.18
N MET A 285 -13.64 -6.55 1.84
CA MET A 285 -13.50 -6.68 3.27
C MET A 285 -14.47 -5.81 4.07
N ALA A 286 -14.72 -4.56 3.64
CA ALA A 286 -15.67 -3.69 4.32
C ALA A 286 -17.08 -4.29 4.28
N ALA A 287 -17.50 -4.86 3.14
CA ALA A 287 -18.79 -5.52 3.01
C ALA A 287 -18.95 -6.70 4.00
N GLU A 288 -17.94 -7.55 4.13
CA GLU A 288 -17.96 -8.67 5.07
C GLU A 288 -17.84 -8.20 6.54
N THR A 289 -17.03 -7.17 6.81
CA THR A 289 -16.91 -6.57 8.16
C THR A 289 -18.25 -6.02 8.64
N ILE A 290 -19.01 -5.33 7.79
CA ILE A 290 -20.34 -4.82 8.12
C ILE A 290 -21.28 -5.97 8.53
N GLN A 291 -21.26 -7.08 7.79
CA GLN A 291 -22.09 -8.25 8.12
C GLN A 291 -21.68 -8.87 9.46
N ALA A 292 -20.38 -9.00 9.72
CA ALA A 292 -19.87 -9.53 10.98
C ALA A 292 -20.28 -8.63 12.17
N VAL A 293 -20.05 -7.32 12.07
CA VAL A 293 -20.41 -6.35 13.12
C VAL A 293 -21.93 -6.33 13.37
N ARG A 294 -22.73 -6.34 12.31
CA ARG A 294 -24.21 -6.39 12.45
C ARG A 294 -24.66 -7.66 13.15
N SER A 295 -24.05 -8.81 12.82
CA SER A 295 -24.40 -10.09 13.45
C SER A 295 -24.01 -10.14 14.93
N GLU A 296 -22.91 -9.50 15.34
CA GLU A 296 -22.51 -9.39 16.74
C GLU A 296 -23.37 -8.43 17.55
N ILE A 297 -23.71 -7.27 16.98
CA ILE A 297 -24.50 -6.23 17.69
C ILE A 297 -25.98 -6.58 17.76
N PHE A 298 -26.56 -7.11 16.68
CA PHE A 298 -28.01 -7.37 16.59
C PHE A 298 -28.41 -8.81 16.91
N GLY A 299 -27.43 -9.66 17.29
CA GLY A 299 -27.60 -11.07 17.59
C GLY A 299 -27.76 -11.93 16.33
N PHE A 300 -27.25 -13.15 16.40
CA PHE A 300 -27.45 -14.16 15.36
C PHE A 300 -28.90 -14.60 15.34
N THR A 301 -29.64 -14.30 14.28
CA THR A 301 -30.55 -15.31 13.79
C THR A 301 -29.67 -16.38 13.13
N LYS A 302 -29.30 -17.37 13.94
CA LYS A 302 -28.64 -18.56 13.41
C LYS A 302 -29.66 -19.19 12.47
N ASP A 303 -29.46 -19.05 11.16
CA ASP A 303 -30.04 -19.98 10.21
C ASP A 303 -29.48 -21.34 10.59
N THR A 304 -30.22 -22.01 11.45
CA THR A 304 -29.98 -23.40 11.75
C THR A 304 -30.38 -24.17 10.51
N ASN A 305 -29.47 -24.22 9.54
CA ASN A 305 -29.50 -25.34 8.61
C ASN A 305 -29.40 -26.59 9.48
N ILE A 306 -30.56 -27.19 9.71
CA ILE A 306 -30.63 -28.48 10.37
C ILE A 306 -29.78 -29.40 9.52
N TYR A 307 -28.54 -29.63 9.96
CA TYR A 307 -27.68 -30.60 9.33
C TYR A 307 -28.38 -31.96 9.50
N GLN A 308 -28.99 -32.46 8.43
CA GLN A 308 -29.46 -33.79 8.34
C GLN A 308 -28.35 -34.66 7.75
N PRO A 309 -27.60 -35.41 8.57
CA PRO A 309 -26.57 -36.28 8.04
C PRO A 309 -27.22 -37.33 7.14
N ALA A 310 -26.71 -37.44 5.91
CA ALA A 310 -27.17 -38.48 4.96
C ALA A 310 -26.90 -39.93 5.45
N ARG A 311 -26.10 -40.05 6.51
CA ARG A 311 -25.83 -41.31 7.22
C ARG A 311 -25.82 -41.07 8.72
N ALA A 312 -26.41 -41.98 9.50
CA ALA A 312 -26.30 -41.99 10.95
C ALA A 312 -24.81 -42.10 11.36
N ILE A 313 -24.40 -41.24 12.31
CA ILE A 313 -23.04 -41.32 12.88
C ILE A 313 -22.98 -42.66 13.62
N ALA A 314 -22.18 -43.60 13.13
CA ALA A 314 -21.85 -44.81 13.87
C ALA A 314 -20.75 -44.43 14.90
N VAL A 315 -21.08 -44.49 16.18
CA VAL A 315 -20.10 -44.33 17.24
C VAL A 315 -19.11 -45.49 17.16
N PRO A 316 -17.79 -45.26 17.01
CA PRO A 316 -16.81 -46.33 16.99
C PRO A 316 -16.91 -47.22 18.25
N ALA A 317 -16.77 -48.56 18.12
CA ALA A 317 -16.93 -49.50 19.22
C ALA A 317 -16.05 -49.20 20.47
N PHE A 318 -14.92 -48.52 20.28
CA PHE A 318 -14.03 -48.10 21.40
C PHE A 318 -14.58 -46.94 22.22
N LEU A 319 -15.56 -46.18 21.69
CA LEU A 319 -16.25 -45.07 22.38
C LEU A 319 -17.60 -45.50 22.96
N SER A 320 -18.08 -46.72 22.63
CA SER A 320 -19.34 -47.26 23.11
C SER A 320 -19.20 -48.19 24.34
N ARG A 321 -18.08 -48.07 25.10
CA ARG A 321 -17.97 -48.77 26.36
C ARG A 321 -18.95 -48.17 27.35
N GLU A 322 -20.04 -48.91 27.60
CA GLU A 322 -20.85 -48.73 28.79
C GLU A 322 -19.96 -48.82 30.03
N ALA A 323 -20.10 -47.87 30.93
CA ALA A 323 -19.50 -47.94 32.24
C ALA A 323 -20.09 -49.16 32.96
N SER A 324 -19.24 -50.12 33.23
CA SER A 324 -19.51 -51.23 34.16
C SER A 324 -19.17 -50.80 35.55
#